data_4f460d1a49fd028a4165fc8877ff4b06
#
_entry.id   4f460d1a49fd028a4165fc8877ff4b06
#
_cell.length_a   1.000
_cell.length_b   1.000
_cell.length_c   1.000
_cell.angle_alpha   90.00
_cell.angle_beta   90.00
_cell.angle_gamma   90.00
#
_symmetry.space_group_name_H-M   'P 1'
#
loop_
_entity.id
_entity.type
_entity.pdbx_description
1 polymer ?
#
loop_
_entity_poly.entity_id
_entity_poly.type
_entity_poly.pdbx_seq_one_letter_code
_entity_poly.pdbx_strand_id
1 'polypeptide(L)'
;MDKKELRAMIRAQKRAMTEQEIESKSQRLTELFLATDAYRQAKTIYGYLPYNQEVRTEALLEQALRDSKRVAVPKCYGDEMRFIYLDDLSKVEKGYCGIPEPVDDEPVGDDPTALVLMPGLAFDEEGHRIGYGGGFYDKFLMQEPEHPTLALCYDFQMLPELHTEEFDIPVDRVIWA
;
A
#
# COMPACT_ATOMS: atom_id res chain seq x y z
N MET A 1 13.57 -13.75 15.71
CA MET A 1 13.69 -13.73 14.23
C MET A 1 14.01 -12.30 13.81
N ASP A 2 15.08 -12.12 13.05
CA ASP A 2 15.44 -10.78 12.57
C ASP A 2 14.57 -10.37 11.36
N LYS A 3 14.68 -9.10 10.96
CA LYS A 3 13.88 -8.57 9.83
C LYS A 3 14.10 -9.33 8.53
N LYS A 4 15.33 -9.77 8.28
CA LYS A 4 15.67 -10.52 7.05
C LYS A 4 14.99 -11.88 7.02
N GLU A 5 15.05 -12.61 8.12
CA GLU A 5 14.41 -13.92 8.27
C GLU A 5 12.88 -13.78 8.16
N LEU A 6 12.33 -12.76 8.80
CA LEU A 6 10.91 -12.48 8.76
C LEU A 6 10.42 -12.19 7.33
N ARG A 7 11.16 -11.34 6.61
CA ARG A 7 10.85 -11.04 5.20
C ARG A 7 10.88 -12.30 4.34
N ALA A 8 11.90 -13.15 4.54
CA ALA A 8 12.02 -14.41 3.79
C ALA A 8 10.86 -15.34 4.06
N MET A 9 10.44 -15.48 5.32
CA MET A 9 9.30 -16.30 5.72
C MET A 9 8.00 -15.83 5.07
N ILE A 10 7.71 -14.54 5.15
CA ILE A 10 6.48 -13.97 4.58
C ILE A 10 6.48 -14.10 3.05
N ARG A 11 7.61 -13.82 2.40
CA ARG A 11 7.72 -13.98 0.95
C ARG A 11 7.47 -15.43 0.52
N ALA A 12 7.97 -16.40 1.27
CA ALA A 12 7.72 -17.81 0.99
C ALA A 12 6.23 -18.15 1.11
N GLN A 13 5.55 -17.67 2.15
CA GLN A 13 4.11 -17.86 2.32
C GLN A 13 3.30 -17.22 1.19
N LYS A 14 3.69 -16.02 0.77
CA LYS A 14 3.03 -15.34 -0.37
C LYS A 14 3.20 -16.12 -1.67
N ARG A 15 4.41 -16.61 -1.95
CA ARG A 15 4.66 -17.42 -3.15
C ARG A 15 3.88 -18.73 -3.18
N ALA A 16 3.52 -19.26 -2.02
CA ALA A 16 2.72 -20.47 -1.92
C ALA A 16 1.22 -20.26 -2.16
N MET A 17 0.77 -19.01 -2.24
CA MET A 17 -0.64 -18.71 -2.50
C MET A 17 -1.02 -19.03 -3.94
N THR A 18 -2.22 -19.57 -4.12
CA THR A 18 -2.80 -19.76 -5.46
C THR A 18 -3.38 -18.43 -5.95
N GLU A 19 -3.53 -18.29 -7.26
CA GLU A 19 -4.17 -17.10 -7.85
C GLU A 19 -5.59 -16.92 -7.32
N GLN A 20 -6.33 -18.03 -7.14
CA GLN A 20 -7.69 -17.99 -6.59
C GLN A 20 -7.71 -17.46 -5.16
N GLU A 21 -6.75 -17.85 -4.32
CA GLU A 21 -6.64 -17.33 -2.96
C GLU A 21 -6.34 -15.83 -2.96
N ILE A 22 -5.44 -15.39 -3.83
CA ILE A 22 -5.10 -13.97 -3.96
C ILE A 22 -6.33 -13.17 -4.35
N GLU A 23 -7.06 -13.61 -5.37
CA GLU A 23 -8.26 -12.92 -5.84
C GLU A 23 -9.37 -12.88 -4.80
N SER A 24 -9.65 -14.02 -4.16
CA SER A 24 -10.70 -14.14 -3.15
C SER A 24 -10.42 -13.25 -1.94
N LYS A 25 -9.21 -13.31 -1.41
CA LYS A 25 -8.81 -12.48 -0.27
C LYS A 25 -8.76 -11.00 -0.62
N SER A 26 -8.29 -10.67 -1.82
CA SER A 26 -8.25 -9.29 -2.31
C SER A 26 -9.66 -8.71 -2.46
N GLN A 27 -10.60 -9.50 -2.95
CA GLN A 27 -12.00 -9.09 -3.06
C GLN A 27 -12.58 -8.78 -1.66
N ARG A 28 -12.34 -9.65 -0.70
CA ARG A 28 -12.81 -9.45 0.68
C ARG A 28 -12.20 -8.19 1.30
N LEU A 29 -10.90 -7.98 1.11
CA LEU A 29 -10.19 -6.80 1.60
C LEU A 29 -10.72 -5.52 0.94
N THR A 30 -11.00 -5.57 -0.36
CA THR A 30 -11.62 -4.45 -1.09
C THR A 30 -12.96 -4.08 -0.49
N GLU A 31 -13.83 -5.06 -0.24
CA GLU A 31 -15.14 -4.82 0.39
C GLU A 31 -15.00 -4.19 1.77
N LEU A 32 -14.09 -4.71 2.60
CA LEU A 32 -13.84 -4.19 3.93
C LEU A 32 -13.30 -2.75 3.87
N PHE A 33 -12.39 -2.47 2.96
CA PHE A 33 -11.82 -1.14 2.77
C PHE A 33 -12.87 -0.11 2.37
N LEU A 34 -13.68 -0.44 1.36
CA LEU A 34 -14.71 0.47 0.84
C LEU A 34 -15.78 0.79 1.89
N ALA A 35 -15.96 -0.06 2.89
CA ALA A 35 -16.92 0.14 3.97
C ALA A 35 -16.37 1.00 5.12
N THR A 36 -15.09 1.39 5.10
CA THR A 36 -14.50 2.19 6.17
C THR A 36 -14.90 3.66 6.09
N ASP A 37 -14.95 4.32 7.25
CA ASP A 37 -15.12 5.77 7.31
C ASP A 37 -13.95 6.49 6.67
N ALA A 38 -12.73 5.97 6.85
CA ALA A 38 -11.53 6.53 6.24
C ALA A 38 -11.68 6.65 4.72
N TYR A 39 -12.16 5.60 4.05
CA TYR A 39 -12.43 5.65 2.62
C TYR A 39 -13.51 6.67 2.28
N ARG A 40 -14.65 6.62 2.99
CA ARG A 40 -15.79 7.51 2.70
C ARG A 40 -15.42 8.99 2.83
N GLN A 41 -14.61 9.33 3.82
CA GLN A 41 -14.22 10.72 4.08
C GLN A 41 -13.09 11.22 3.18
N ALA A 42 -12.28 10.32 2.63
CA ALA A 42 -11.14 10.70 1.80
C ALA A 42 -11.61 11.29 0.46
N LYS A 43 -11.02 12.40 0.07
CA LYS A 43 -11.20 12.99 -1.28
C LYS A 43 -10.19 12.43 -2.26
N THR A 44 -9.05 12.01 -1.75
CA THR A 44 -7.93 11.52 -2.53
C THR A 44 -7.39 10.25 -1.89
N ILE A 45 -7.09 9.25 -2.73
CA ILE A 45 -6.44 8.01 -2.31
C ILE A 45 -5.05 7.96 -2.94
N TYR A 46 -4.03 7.85 -2.11
CA TYR A 46 -2.68 7.52 -2.53
C TYR A 46 -2.53 6.01 -2.38
N GLY A 47 -2.77 5.31 -3.47
CA GLY A 47 -2.73 3.86 -3.50
C GLY A 47 -1.43 3.33 -4.07
N TYR A 48 -1.39 2.04 -4.34
CA TYR A 48 -0.31 1.40 -5.06
C TYR A 48 -0.90 0.34 -5.99
N LEU A 49 -0.17 0.04 -7.05
CA LEU A 49 -0.51 -1.07 -7.94
C LEU A 49 0.19 -2.33 -7.44
N PRO A 50 -0.49 -3.47 -7.44
CA PRO A 50 0.07 -4.69 -6.87
C PRO A 50 1.24 -5.22 -7.69
N TYR A 51 2.21 -5.79 -6.99
CA TYR A 51 3.36 -6.46 -7.57
C TYR A 51 3.49 -7.85 -6.93
N ASN A 52 3.86 -8.85 -7.73
CA ASN A 52 3.91 -10.24 -7.29
C ASN A 52 2.56 -10.68 -6.67
N GLN A 53 2.59 -11.16 -5.43
CA GLN A 53 1.42 -11.68 -4.72
C GLN A 53 0.77 -10.66 -3.79
N GLU A 54 1.06 -9.38 -3.95
CA GLU A 54 0.41 -8.36 -3.14
C GLU A 54 -1.11 -8.38 -3.31
N VAL A 55 -1.82 -7.87 -2.30
CA VAL A 55 -3.26 -7.65 -2.38
C VAL A 55 -3.59 -6.87 -3.65
N ARG A 56 -4.54 -7.36 -4.43
CA ARG A 56 -4.98 -6.72 -5.68
C ARG A 56 -5.77 -5.46 -5.34
N THR A 57 -5.21 -4.31 -5.66
CA THR A 57 -5.78 -3.00 -5.34
C THR A 57 -6.52 -2.35 -6.49
N GLU A 58 -6.43 -2.91 -7.69
CA GLU A 58 -7.01 -2.30 -8.90
C GLU A 58 -8.50 -2.02 -8.75
N ALA A 59 -9.26 -3.00 -8.24
CA ALA A 59 -10.72 -2.85 -8.12
C ALA A 59 -11.10 -1.72 -7.15
N LEU A 60 -10.41 -1.58 -6.02
CA LEU A 60 -10.70 -0.51 -5.07
C LEU A 60 -10.28 0.86 -5.62
N LEU A 61 -9.18 0.95 -6.37
CA LEU A 61 -8.75 2.19 -6.99
C LEU A 61 -9.70 2.62 -8.12
N GLU A 62 -10.18 1.68 -8.91
CA GLU A 62 -11.19 1.95 -9.94
C GLU A 62 -12.50 2.42 -9.30
N GLN A 63 -12.91 1.81 -8.18
CA GLN A 63 -14.09 2.27 -7.44
C GLN A 63 -13.91 3.68 -6.91
N ALA A 64 -12.73 4.02 -6.42
CA ALA A 64 -12.42 5.37 -5.97
C ALA A 64 -12.60 6.39 -7.10
N LEU A 65 -12.13 6.07 -8.30
CA LEU A 65 -12.33 6.93 -9.47
C LEU A 65 -13.83 7.07 -9.81
N ARG A 66 -14.59 5.99 -9.77
CA ARG A 66 -16.05 6.03 -9.98
C ARG A 66 -16.77 6.86 -8.91
N ASP A 67 -16.25 6.86 -7.70
CA ASP A 67 -16.79 7.66 -6.59
C ASP A 67 -16.33 9.12 -6.65
N SER A 68 -15.72 9.52 -7.75
CA SER A 68 -15.22 10.89 -7.99
C SER A 68 -14.10 11.31 -7.05
N LYS A 69 -13.35 10.36 -6.53
CA LYS A 69 -12.14 10.63 -5.77
C LYS A 69 -10.94 10.72 -6.72
N ARG A 70 -9.92 11.47 -6.30
CA ARG A 70 -8.65 11.49 -7.03
C ARG A 70 -7.81 10.29 -6.57
N VAL A 71 -7.09 9.68 -7.50
CA VAL A 71 -6.22 8.54 -7.24
C VAL A 71 -4.82 8.86 -7.71
N ALA A 72 -3.83 8.61 -6.86
CA ALA A 72 -2.42 8.72 -7.21
C ALA A 72 -1.70 7.44 -6.80
N VAL A 73 -0.67 7.07 -7.55
CA VAL A 73 0.16 5.90 -7.25
C VAL A 73 1.64 6.28 -7.30
N PRO A 74 2.52 5.50 -6.62
CA PRO A 74 3.91 5.91 -6.47
C PRO A 74 4.73 5.79 -7.76
N LYS A 75 5.64 6.71 -7.92
CA LYS A 75 6.72 6.65 -8.91
C LYS A 75 8.03 6.98 -8.21
N CYS A 76 9.06 6.16 -8.42
CA CYS A 76 10.37 6.34 -7.77
C CYS A 76 11.31 7.16 -8.64
N TYR A 77 12.02 8.08 -8.00
CA TYR A 77 13.04 8.94 -8.59
C TYR A 77 14.31 8.79 -7.75
N GLY A 78 15.13 7.78 -8.08
CA GLY A 78 16.29 7.45 -7.25
C GLY A 78 15.85 6.94 -5.89
N ASP A 79 16.20 7.66 -4.82
CA ASP A 79 15.83 7.33 -3.44
C ASP A 79 14.57 8.06 -2.95
N GLU A 80 13.94 8.86 -3.83
CA GLU A 80 12.73 9.61 -3.54
C GLU A 80 11.52 8.98 -4.21
N MET A 81 10.36 9.09 -3.57
CA MET A 81 9.10 8.60 -4.10
C MET A 81 8.08 9.75 -4.18
N ARG A 82 7.37 9.82 -5.31
CA ARG A 82 6.28 10.78 -5.49
C ARG A 82 5.02 10.04 -5.87
N PHE A 83 3.88 10.54 -5.46
CA PHE A 83 2.58 10.05 -5.90
C PHE A 83 2.14 10.86 -7.12
N ILE A 84 1.78 10.17 -8.19
CA ILE A 84 1.37 10.80 -9.45
C ILE A 84 -0.10 10.46 -9.68
N TYR A 85 -0.92 11.46 -9.96
CA TYR A 85 -2.34 11.27 -10.23
C TYR A 85 -2.57 10.47 -11.51
N LEU A 86 -3.52 9.54 -11.45
CA LEU A 86 -3.98 8.77 -12.59
C LEU A 86 -5.51 8.88 -12.70
N ASP A 87 -5.99 9.14 -13.91
CA ASP A 87 -7.41 9.03 -14.26
C ASP A 87 -7.72 7.70 -14.95
N ASP A 88 -6.69 6.98 -15.35
CA ASP A 88 -6.75 5.70 -16.02
C ASP A 88 -5.60 4.82 -15.51
N LEU A 89 -5.93 3.72 -14.85
CA LEU A 89 -4.94 2.83 -14.23
C LEU A 89 -4.07 2.09 -15.26
N SER A 90 -4.44 2.10 -16.53
CA SER A 90 -3.64 1.48 -17.59
C SER A 90 -2.43 2.33 -18.02
N LYS A 91 -2.38 3.60 -17.62
CA LYS A 91 -1.29 4.52 -17.98
C LYS A 91 -0.06 4.30 -17.10
N VAL A 92 0.44 3.09 -17.10
CA VAL A 92 1.60 2.68 -16.30
C VAL A 92 2.58 1.88 -17.15
N GLU A 93 3.83 1.84 -16.67
CA GLU A 93 4.90 1.06 -17.28
C GLU A 93 5.73 0.41 -16.17
N LYS A 94 6.58 -0.54 -16.52
CA LYS A 94 7.47 -1.20 -15.58
C LYS A 94 8.51 -0.21 -15.06
N GLY A 95 8.52 0.00 -13.73
CA GLY A 95 9.42 0.93 -13.08
C GLY A 95 10.39 0.27 -12.12
N TYR A 96 10.65 0.91 -10.99
CA TYR A 96 11.57 0.46 -9.96
C TYR A 96 11.25 -0.97 -9.51
N CYS A 97 12.25 -1.85 -9.56
CA CYS A 97 12.11 -3.28 -9.21
C CYS A 97 11.00 -4.00 -9.98
N GLY A 98 10.61 -3.52 -11.16
CA GLY A 98 9.55 -4.12 -11.95
C GLY A 98 8.13 -3.76 -11.50
N ILE A 99 7.98 -2.90 -10.51
CA ILE A 99 6.68 -2.45 -10.01
C ILE A 99 6.04 -1.50 -11.03
N PRO A 100 4.75 -1.66 -11.36
CA PRO A 100 4.09 -0.70 -12.27
C PRO A 100 4.13 0.72 -11.70
N GLU A 101 4.53 1.67 -12.53
CA GLU A 101 4.60 3.09 -12.19
C GLU A 101 3.91 3.92 -13.26
N PRO A 102 3.39 5.12 -12.92
CA PRO A 102 2.84 6.02 -13.93
C PRO A 102 3.83 6.32 -15.04
N VAL A 103 3.34 6.33 -16.29
CA VAL A 103 4.16 6.75 -17.45
C VAL A 103 4.53 8.22 -17.32
N ASP A 104 3.54 9.04 -16.90
CA ASP A 104 3.73 10.49 -16.77
C ASP A 104 4.40 10.85 -15.44
N ASP A 105 5.00 12.02 -15.39
CA ASP A 105 5.62 12.60 -14.20
C ASP A 105 4.70 13.62 -13.51
N GLU A 106 3.56 13.91 -14.09
CA GLU A 106 2.62 14.93 -13.63
C GLU A 106 1.17 14.50 -13.91
N PRO A 107 0.18 15.04 -13.17
CA PRO A 107 0.36 15.93 -12.02
C PRO A 107 0.75 15.17 -10.75
N VAL A 108 1.62 15.79 -9.96
CA VAL A 108 2.07 15.25 -8.67
C VAL A 108 0.96 15.42 -7.63
N GLY A 109 0.80 14.42 -6.77
CA GLY A 109 -0.16 14.47 -5.67
C GLY A 109 0.06 15.69 -4.78
N ASP A 110 -1.00 16.45 -4.54
CA ASP A 110 -0.98 17.74 -3.85
C ASP A 110 -1.98 17.82 -2.69
N ASP A 111 -2.54 16.70 -2.29
CA ASP A 111 -3.49 16.63 -1.15
C ASP A 111 -2.75 16.14 0.09
N PRO A 112 -2.45 17.04 1.07
CA PRO A 112 -1.68 16.66 2.26
C PRO A 112 -2.45 15.75 3.22
N THR A 113 -3.75 15.57 3.01
CA THR A 113 -4.61 14.70 3.83
C THR A 113 -5.13 13.50 3.06
N ALA A 114 -4.56 13.20 1.89
CA ALA A 114 -4.92 12.01 1.14
C ALA A 114 -4.74 10.75 1.99
N LEU A 115 -5.66 9.81 1.87
CA LEU A 115 -5.54 8.51 2.55
C LEU A 115 -4.46 7.69 1.83
N VAL A 116 -3.42 7.33 2.56
CA VAL A 116 -2.31 6.53 2.01
C VAL A 116 -2.52 5.06 2.33
N LEU A 117 -2.59 4.24 1.28
CA LEU A 117 -2.55 2.79 1.42
C LEU A 117 -1.08 2.36 1.58
N MET A 118 -0.80 1.70 2.70
CA MET A 118 0.56 1.31 3.05
C MET A 118 0.82 -0.14 2.68
N PRO A 119 1.74 -0.41 1.75
CA PRO A 119 2.18 -1.78 1.51
C PRO A 119 3.14 -2.24 2.60
N GLY A 120 3.30 -3.55 2.76
CA GLY A 120 4.25 -4.09 3.70
C GLY A 120 4.27 -5.61 3.69
N LEU A 121 5.31 -6.19 4.26
CA LEU A 121 5.46 -7.63 4.38
C LEU A 121 4.82 -8.18 5.65
N ALA A 122 4.90 -7.45 6.76
CA ALA A 122 4.33 -7.89 8.04
C ALA A 122 3.79 -6.70 8.81
N PHE A 123 2.78 -6.96 9.62
CA PHE A 123 2.10 -5.97 10.45
C PHE A 123 1.77 -6.55 11.82
N ASP A 124 1.51 -5.69 12.80
CA ASP A 124 0.90 -6.10 14.06
C ASP A 124 -0.36 -5.26 14.33
N GLU A 125 -1.09 -5.60 15.38
CA GLU A 125 -2.37 -4.93 15.67
C GLU A 125 -2.19 -3.47 16.10
N GLU A 126 -0.98 -3.06 16.50
CA GLU A 126 -0.67 -1.68 16.82
C GLU A 126 -0.28 -0.84 15.60
N GLY A 127 -0.25 -1.45 14.42
CA GLY A 127 0.07 -0.77 13.18
C GLY A 127 1.56 -0.73 12.84
N HIS A 128 2.41 -1.40 13.61
CA HIS A 128 3.82 -1.53 13.25
C HIS A 128 3.95 -2.32 11.97
N ARG A 129 4.93 -1.98 11.16
CA ARG A 129 5.08 -2.49 9.80
C ARG A 129 6.53 -2.85 9.50
N ILE A 130 6.72 -3.98 8.84
CA ILE A 130 7.97 -4.35 8.18
C ILE A 130 7.76 -4.19 6.68
N GLY A 131 8.48 -3.27 6.07
CA GLY A 131 8.42 -3.03 4.64
C GLY A 131 9.42 -3.88 3.85
N TYR A 132 9.59 -3.52 2.59
CA TYR A 132 10.46 -4.26 1.66
C TYR A 132 11.96 -3.90 1.78
N GLY A 133 12.29 -2.89 2.60
CA GLY A 133 13.67 -2.51 2.88
C GLY A 133 14.12 -1.17 2.28
N GLY A 134 13.33 -0.59 1.36
CA GLY A 134 13.71 0.66 0.69
C GLY A 134 13.46 1.94 1.49
N GLY A 135 12.56 1.88 2.49
CA GLY A 135 12.25 3.03 3.34
C GLY A 135 11.48 4.17 2.67
N PHE A 136 10.95 3.95 1.47
CA PHE A 136 10.28 5.00 0.69
C PHE A 136 9.06 5.59 1.40
N TYR A 137 8.21 4.73 1.97
CA TYR A 137 6.98 5.18 2.63
C TYR A 137 7.25 5.90 3.95
N ASP A 138 8.19 5.39 4.75
CA ASP A 138 8.57 6.06 6.00
C ASP A 138 9.17 7.44 5.72
N LYS A 139 10.03 7.54 4.71
CA LYS A 139 10.62 8.81 4.28
C LYS A 139 9.54 9.79 3.79
N PHE A 140 8.61 9.30 2.97
CA PHE A 140 7.49 10.11 2.47
C PHE A 140 6.64 10.65 3.63
N LEU A 141 6.26 9.80 4.57
CA LEU A 141 5.42 10.19 5.70
C LEU A 141 6.15 11.12 6.69
N MET A 142 7.46 11.02 6.79
CA MET A 142 8.25 11.99 7.57
C MET A 142 8.19 13.39 6.98
N GLN A 143 8.14 13.49 5.66
CA GLN A 143 8.03 14.77 4.95
C GLN A 143 6.61 15.31 4.95
N GLU A 144 5.61 14.42 4.93
CA GLU A 144 4.18 14.77 4.89
C GLU A 144 3.43 13.96 5.95
N PRO A 145 3.53 14.36 7.24
CA PRO A 145 3.05 13.54 8.36
C PRO A 145 1.53 13.58 8.60
N GLU A 146 0.78 14.42 7.89
CA GLU A 146 -0.65 14.60 8.13
C GLU A 146 -1.54 13.57 7.44
N HIS A 147 -0.97 12.72 6.59
CA HIS A 147 -1.75 11.70 5.88
C HIS A 147 -2.30 10.64 6.83
N PRO A 148 -3.62 10.37 6.79
CA PRO A 148 -4.13 9.15 7.41
C PRO A 148 -3.60 7.93 6.62
N THR A 149 -3.32 6.85 7.32
CA THR A 149 -2.73 5.64 6.72
C THR A 149 -3.57 4.41 7.02
N LEU A 150 -3.63 3.50 6.06
CA LEU A 150 -4.35 2.24 6.19
C LEU A 150 -3.61 1.16 5.38
N ALA A 151 -3.47 -0.02 5.96
CA ALA A 151 -2.84 -1.15 5.28
C ALA A 151 -3.84 -2.27 5.06
N LEU A 152 -3.69 -2.95 3.93
CA LEU A 152 -4.42 -4.18 3.61
C LEU A 152 -3.41 -5.31 3.51
N CYS A 153 -3.66 -6.42 4.18
CA CYS A 153 -2.75 -7.55 4.12
C CYS A 153 -3.49 -8.88 4.29
N TYR A 154 -2.80 -9.97 4.00
CA TYR A 154 -3.30 -11.30 4.26
C TYR A 154 -3.15 -11.64 5.74
N ASP A 155 -3.99 -12.53 6.24
CA ASP A 155 -4.01 -12.92 7.64
C ASP A 155 -2.65 -13.40 8.17
N PHE A 156 -1.88 -14.15 7.35
CA PHE A 156 -0.57 -14.64 7.76
C PHE A 156 0.50 -13.54 7.87
N GLN A 157 0.22 -12.34 7.35
CA GLN A 157 1.11 -11.19 7.50
C GLN A 157 0.93 -10.49 8.85
N MET A 158 -0.13 -10.84 9.59
CA MET A 158 -0.34 -10.31 10.94
C MET A 158 0.45 -11.12 11.95
N LEU A 159 1.33 -10.46 12.70
CA LEU A 159 2.18 -11.07 13.71
C LEU A 159 1.84 -10.49 15.08
N PRO A 160 2.13 -11.21 16.18
CA PRO A 160 1.75 -10.75 17.51
C PRO A 160 2.39 -9.42 17.92
N GLU A 161 3.65 -9.24 17.58
CA GLU A 161 4.40 -8.03 17.90
C GLU A 161 5.59 -7.89 16.95
N LEU A 162 5.84 -6.68 16.49
CA LEU A 162 6.98 -6.37 15.64
C LEU A 162 7.92 -5.42 16.36
N HIS A 163 9.23 -5.67 16.22
CA HIS A 163 10.26 -4.73 16.63
C HIS A 163 10.55 -3.76 15.50
N THR A 164 10.34 -2.46 15.75
CA THR A 164 10.56 -1.41 14.77
C THR A 164 11.52 -0.37 15.33
N GLU A 165 12.11 0.43 14.45
CA GLU A 165 12.99 1.53 14.81
C GLU A 165 12.15 2.77 15.14
N GLU A 166 12.73 3.74 15.87
CA GLU A 166 12.01 4.98 16.23
C GLU A 166 11.52 5.77 15.02
N PHE A 167 12.24 5.69 13.90
CA PHE A 167 11.87 6.39 12.66
C PHE A 167 10.82 5.63 11.84
N ASP A 168 10.48 4.41 12.21
CA ASP A 168 9.40 3.66 11.53
C ASP A 168 8.04 4.21 11.99
N ILE A 169 7.21 4.61 11.02
CA ILE A 169 5.93 5.25 11.32
C ILE A 169 4.83 4.19 11.31
N PRO A 170 4.11 3.99 12.45
CA PRO A 170 3.01 3.03 12.49
C PRO A 170 1.87 3.42 11.55
N VAL A 171 1.17 2.42 11.02
CA VAL A 171 -0.04 2.60 10.23
C VAL A 171 -1.21 2.85 11.17
N ASP A 172 -2.11 3.77 10.82
CA ASP A 172 -3.26 4.09 11.68
C ASP A 172 -4.23 2.93 11.82
N ARG A 173 -4.38 2.13 10.76
CA ARG A 173 -5.27 0.96 10.78
C ARG A 173 -4.76 -0.13 9.83
N VAL A 174 -4.87 -1.38 10.27
CA VAL A 174 -4.56 -2.55 9.44
C VAL A 174 -5.84 -3.39 9.29
N ILE A 175 -6.15 -3.77 8.06
CA ILE A 175 -7.27 -4.66 7.73
C ILE A 175 -6.68 -5.92 7.11
N TRP A 176 -7.11 -7.07 7.59
CA TRP A 176 -6.58 -8.35 7.10
C TRP A 176 -7.67 -9.37 6.83
N ALA A 177 -7.36 -10.31 5.94
CA ALA A 177 -8.25 -11.43 5.62
C ALA A 177 -7.47 -12.69 5.22
#